data_520ac83e8911b6d6d08499f3fc23dab5
#
_entry.id   520ac83e8911b6d6d08499f3fc23dab5
#
_cell.length_a   1.000
_cell.length_b   1.000
_cell.length_c   1.000
_cell.angle_alpha   90.00
_cell.angle_beta   90.00
_cell.angle_gamma   90.00
#
_symmetry.space_group_name_H-M   'P 1'
#
loop_
_entity.id
_entity.type
_entity.pdbx_description
1 polymer ?
#
loop_
_entity_poly.entity_id
_entity_poly.type
_entity_poly.pdbx_seq_one_letter_code
_entity_poly.pdbx_strand_id
1 'polypeptide(L)' 'MSWKYETFGPDGQCKLFGVNIFDYHWQTTGRRVKVQDPIYHQDHTFEVWQVEIDGQLHRFAAGEFSNCVWRFYLEKD' A
#
# COMPACT_ATOMS: atom_id res chain seq x y z
N MET A 1 -6.51 15.04 0.02
CA MET A 1 -6.56 13.59 0.06
C MET A 1 -5.52 13.07 1.04
N SER A 2 -5.86 12.03 1.77
CA SER A 2 -4.97 11.45 2.75
C SER A 2 -4.79 9.95 2.47
N TRP A 3 -3.80 9.37 3.12
CA TRP A 3 -3.48 7.96 2.94
C TRP A 3 -3.64 7.26 4.29
N LYS A 4 -4.43 6.19 4.29
CA LYS A 4 -4.71 5.42 5.48
C LYS A 4 -3.86 4.17 5.50
N TYR A 5 -3.17 3.94 6.62
CA TYR A 5 -2.34 2.75 6.81
C TYR A 5 -3.20 1.50 6.93
N GLU A 6 -2.78 0.44 6.24
CA GLU A 6 -3.43 -0.86 6.32
C GLU A 6 -2.47 -1.87 6.95
N THR A 7 -2.96 -2.61 7.94
CA THR A 7 -2.15 -3.58 8.66
C THR A 7 -2.21 -4.95 7.98
N PHE A 8 -1.18 -5.74 8.21
CA PHE A 8 -1.21 -7.16 7.82
C PHE A 8 -2.20 -7.92 8.68
N GLY A 9 -2.84 -8.92 8.09
CA GLY A 9 -3.67 -9.83 8.84
C GLY A 9 -2.84 -10.79 9.68
N PRO A 10 -3.49 -11.55 10.58
CA PRO A 10 -2.77 -12.45 11.49
C PRO A 10 -2.01 -13.58 10.78
N ASP A 11 -2.34 -13.86 9.55
CA ASP A 11 -1.66 -14.87 8.73
C ASP A 11 -0.51 -14.29 7.91
N GLY A 12 -0.15 -13.03 8.14
CA GLY A 12 0.91 -12.36 7.41
C GLY A 12 0.50 -11.86 6.03
N GLN A 13 -0.78 -11.96 5.69
CA GLN A 13 -1.29 -11.49 4.40
C GLN A 13 -1.79 -10.07 4.51
N CYS A 14 -1.51 -9.26 3.49
CA CYS A 14 -2.03 -7.91 3.41
C CYS A 14 -3.24 -7.93 2.48
N LYS A 15 -4.43 -7.78 3.06
CA LYS A 15 -5.68 -7.78 2.29
C LYS A 15 -6.06 -6.35 1.94
N LEU A 16 -5.98 -6.04 0.67
CA LEU A 16 -6.44 -4.77 0.12
C LEU A 16 -7.53 -5.08 -0.89
N PHE A 17 -8.55 -4.24 -0.92
CA PHE A 17 -9.65 -4.39 -1.88
C PHE A 17 -10.31 -5.77 -1.82
N GLY A 18 -10.30 -6.39 -0.63
CA GLY A 18 -10.92 -7.70 -0.42
C GLY A 18 -10.10 -8.90 -0.87
N VAL A 19 -8.86 -8.71 -1.33
CA VAL A 19 -8.00 -9.80 -1.80
C VAL A 19 -6.63 -9.70 -1.17
N ASN A 20 -5.89 -10.82 -1.21
CA ASN A 20 -4.50 -10.81 -0.80
C ASN A 20 -3.68 -10.15 -1.91
N ILE A 21 -3.17 -8.95 -1.64
CA ILE A 21 -2.51 -8.15 -2.66
C ILE A 21 -1.24 -8.82 -3.20
N PHE A 22 -0.62 -9.70 -2.43
CA PHE A 22 0.60 -10.39 -2.87
C PHE A 22 0.32 -11.45 -3.95
N ASP A 23 -0.94 -11.81 -4.16
CA ASP A 23 -1.32 -12.75 -5.21
C ASP A 23 -1.45 -12.07 -6.57
N TYR A 24 -1.30 -10.76 -6.64
CA TYR A 24 -1.53 -9.99 -7.85
C TYR A 24 -0.26 -9.30 -8.30
N HIS A 25 -0.19 -9.04 -9.59
CA HIS A 25 0.94 -8.32 -10.18
C HIS A 25 0.68 -6.81 -10.08
N TRP A 26 1.62 -6.07 -9.51
CA TRP A 26 1.53 -4.62 -9.36
C TRP A 26 2.32 -3.93 -10.44
N GLN A 27 1.80 -2.79 -10.87
CA GLN A 27 2.50 -1.92 -11.81
C GLN A 27 2.69 -0.56 -11.18
N THR A 28 3.87 0.03 -11.37
CA THR A 28 4.11 1.36 -10.86
C THR A 28 3.37 2.39 -11.70
N THR A 29 2.84 3.42 -11.02
CA THR A 29 2.20 4.54 -11.73
C THR A 29 3.22 5.66 -12.01
N GLY A 30 4.41 5.56 -11.45
CA GLY A 30 5.40 6.64 -11.52
C GLY A 30 5.17 7.76 -10.55
N ARG A 31 4.07 7.72 -9.81
CA ARG A 31 3.72 8.74 -8.83
C ARG A 31 4.24 8.32 -7.46
N ARG A 32 4.63 9.33 -6.68
CA ARG A 32 5.05 9.12 -5.29
C ARG A 32 4.25 10.03 -4.38
N VAL A 33 3.99 9.56 -3.16
CA VAL A 33 3.21 10.31 -2.19
C VAL A 33 3.91 10.24 -0.84
N LYS A 34 3.67 11.27 -0.03
CA LYS A 34 4.18 11.31 1.34
C LYS A 34 3.14 10.68 2.24
N VAL A 35 3.58 9.72 3.06
CA VAL A 35 2.73 9.02 4.02
C VAL A 35 3.40 9.07 5.38
N GLN A 36 2.60 8.98 6.44
CA GLN A 36 3.13 9.00 7.80
C GLN A 36 3.10 7.59 8.39
N ASP A 37 4.22 7.18 8.96
CA ASP A 37 4.29 5.90 9.66
C ASP A 37 3.38 5.95 10.89
N PRO A 38 2.51 4.95 11.10
CA PRO A 38 1.54 4.99 12.19
C PRO A 38 2.15 4.78 13.57
N ILE A 39 3.36 4.21 13.65
CA ILE A 39 4.00 3.89 14.92
C ILE A 39 5.00 4.98 15.32
N TYR A 40 5.88 5.34 14.39
CA TYR A 40 6.96 6.29 14.66
C TYR A 40 6.64 7.71 14.24
N HIS A 41 5.53 7.91 13.55
CA HIS A 41 5.05 9.23 13.08
C HIS A 41 6.05 9.94 12.16
N GLN A 42 6.91 9.17 11.50
CA GLN A 42 7.85 9.69 10.53
C GLN A 42 7.21 9.74 9.15
N ASP A 43 7.57 10.75 8.37
CA ASP A 43 7.10 10.84 6.99
C ASP A 43 7.98 10.02 6.08
N HIS A 44 7.35 9.28 5.17
CA HIS A 44 8.03 8.52 4.14
C HIS A 44 7.45 8.84 2.79
N THR A 45 8.26 8.73 1.76
CA THR A 45 7.79 8.89 0.38
C THR A 45 7.73 7.51 -0.24
N PHE A 46 6.53 7.05 -0.56
CA PHE A 46 6.30 5.74 -1.15
C PHE A 46 5.72 5.88 -2.54
N GLU A 47 5.96 4.87 -3.35
CA GLU A 47 5.46 4.82 -4.71
C GLU A 47 4.00 4.39 -4.71
N VAL A 48 3.23 4.99 -5.62
CA VAL A 48 1.84 4.59 -5.83
C VAL A 48 1.84 3.49 -6.90
N TRP A 49 1.27 2.36 -6.54
CA TRP A 49 1.15 1.19 -7.40
C TRP A 49 -0.29 1.04 -7.85
N GLN A 50 -0.48 0.35 -8.96
CA GLN A 50 -1.81 -0.03 -9.40
C GLN A 50 -1.86 -1.52 -9.64
N VAL A 51 -3.04 -2.08 -9.44
CA VAL A 51 -3.30 -3.50 -9.60
C VAL A 51 -4.68 -3.65 -10.23
N GLU A 52 -4.81 -4.62 -11.13
CA GLU A 52 -6.10 -4.94 -11.73
C GLU A 52 -6.71 -6.12 -10.99
N ILE A 53 -7.92 -5.93 -10.49
CA ILE A 53 -8.67 -6.94 -9.76
C ILE A 53 -10.05 -7.02 -10.38
N ASP A 54 -10.40 -8.18 -10.95
CA ASP A 54 -11.70 -8.41 -11.60
C ASP A 54 -12.03 -7.34 -12.65
N GLY A 55 -11.03 -6.94 -13.41
CA GLY A 55 -11.20 -5.97 -14.49
C GLY A 55 -11.23 -4.53 -14.06
N GLN A 56 -11.00 -4.25 -12.78
CA GLN A 56 -10.96 -2.88 -12.25
C GLN A 56 -9.57 -2.55 -11.76
N LEU A 57 -9.13 -1.32 -12.03
CA LEU A 57 -7.84 -0.83 -11.56
C LEU A 57 -8.00 -0.20 -10.18
N HIS A 58 -7.14 -0.63 -9.26
CA HIS A 58 -7.07 -0.07 -7.92
C HIS A 58 -5.67 0.47 -7.67
N ARG A 59 -5.56 1.49 -6.84
CA ARG A 59 -4.28 2.13 -6.51
C ARG A 59 -4.04 2.07 -5.01
N PHE A 60 -2.77 1.90 -4.67
CA PHE A 60 -2.35 1.92 -3.27
C PHE A 60 -0.91 2.41 -3.21
N ALA A 61 -0.52 2.98 -2.07
CA ALA A 61 0.86 3.39 -1.84
C ALA A 61 1.55 2.30 -1.04
N ALA A 62 2.75 1.95 -1.44
CA ALA A 62 3.50 0.91 -0.75
C ALA A 62 4.99 1.14 -0.93
N GLY A 63 5.75 0.77 0.10
CA GLY A 63 7.18 0.84 0.05
C GLY A 63 7.81 0.10 1.21
N GLU A 64 9.11 -0.10 1.11
CA GLU A 64 9.87 -0.75 2.16
C GLU A 64 10.17 0.26 3.26
N PHE A 65 9.66 -0.03 4.47
CA PHE A 65 9.88 0.82 5.63
C PHE A 65 11.24 0.55 6.27
N SER A 66 11.56 -0.72 6.42
CA SER A 66 12.84 -1.17 6.92
C SER A 66 13.15 -2.51 6.30
N ASN A 67 14.25 -3.13 6.69
CA ASN A 67 14.71 -4.37 6.06
C ASN A 67 13.58 -5.40 5.99
N CYS A 68 13.10 -5.68 4.76
CA CYS A 68 12.05 -6.65 4.47
C CYS A 68 10.69 -6.33 5.10
N VAL A 69 10.49 -5.12 5.61
CA VAL A 69 9.21 -4.70 6.19
C VAL A 69 8.56 -3.69 5.27
N TRP A 70 7.40 -4.05 4.72
CA TRP A 70 6.64 -3.20 3.83
C TRP A 70 5.47 -2.57 4.55
N ARG A 71 5.14 -1.33 4.16
CA ARG A 71 3.96 -0.61 4.64
C ARG A 71 3.03 -0.36 3.47
N PHE A 72 1.74 -0.51 3.70
CA PHE A 72 0.70 -0.33 2.68
C PHE A 72 -0.29 0.72 3.13
N TYR A 73 -0.70 1.58 2.18
CA TYR A 73 -1.63 2.67 2.46
C TYR A 73 -2.67 2.74 1.37
N LEU A 74 -3.92 2.99 1.76
CA LEU A 74 -5.01 3.22 0.82
C LEU A 74 -5.38 4.69 0.81
N GLU A 75 -5.76 5.18 -0.36
CA GLU A 75 -6.20 6.56 -0.50
C GLU A 75 -7.55 6.73 0.20
N LYS A 76 -7.64 7.79 0.98
CA LYS A 76 -8.86 8.11 1.73
C LYS A 76 -9.31 9.50 1.34
N ASP A 77 -10.58 9.61 1.00
CA ASP A 77 -11.19 10.89 0.65
C ASP A 77 -11.50 11.74 1.87
#